data_046407df8481616df295bd1931273b93
#
_entry.id   046407df8481616df295bd1931273b93
#
_cell.length_a   1.000
_cell.length_b   1.000
_cell.length_c   1.000
_cell.angle_alpha   90.00
_cell.angle_beta   90.00
_cell.angle_gamma   90.00
#
_symmetry.space_group_name_H-M   'P 1'
#
loop_
_entity.id
_entity.type
_entity.pdbx_description
1 polymer ?
#
loop_
_entity_poly.entity_id
_entity_poly.type
_entity_poly.pdbx_seq_one_letter_code
_entity_poly.pdbx_strand_id
1 'polypeptide(L)'
;AGVEPRIGRRRADIDVDLLRQRYIDERHTIPEIAAEVGVTMTTINRHLEAAGIPRRARGSASRATAIRVDPRAGDSPLLRRILVGQDATQRAERFLIVARHDTMTAAAAELGVTLSILANQMRRIGVDAGGPLIQRALRGQPLTLTELGVEVHNELSRAFGLSEAEDPARPAEGSQ
;
A
#
# COMPACT_ATOMS: atom_id res chain seq x y z
N ALA A 1 16.14 -15.54 57.46
CA ALA A 1 16.15 -15.23 56.03
C ALA A 1 14.82 -15.69 55.43
N GLY A 2 13.88 -14.71 55.32
CA GLY A 2 12.56 -14.95 54.73
C GLY A 2 12.66 -14.89 53.23
N VAL A 3 12.29 -15.97 52.56
CA VAL A 3 12.11 -16.03 51.10
C VAL A 3 10.70 -15.51 50.84
N GLU A 4 10.61 -14.29 50.33
CA GLU A 4 9.33 -13.79 49.85
C GLU A 4 8.81 -14.67 48.68
N PRO A 5 7.51 -15.05 48.73
CA PRO A 5 6.96 -15.84 47.61
C PRO A 5 6.92 -14.98 46.37
N ARG A 6 7.59 -15.40 45.27
CA ARG A 6 7.43 -14.83 43.96
C ARG A 6 5.95 -14.90 43.58
N ILE A 7 5.28 -13.75 43.61
CA ILE A 7 3.93 -13.59 43.10
C ILE A 7 3.97 -13.99 41.61
N GLY A 8 3.50 -15.21 41.35
CA GLY A 8 3.34 -15.68 39.98
C GLY A 8 2.45 -14.70 39.24
N ARG A 9 2.96 -14.12 38.14
CA ARG A 9 2.17 -13.28 37.25
C ARG A 9 0.91 -14.05 36.90
N ARG A 10 -0.25 -13.61 37.43
CA ARG A 10 -1.56 -14.14 37.02
C ARG A 10 -1.58 -14.15 35.51
N ARG A 11 -1.79 -15.33 34.92
CA ARG A 11 -2.11 -15.42 33.48
C ARG A 11 -3.31 -14.54 33.26
N ALA A 12 -3.15 -13.46 32.50
CA ALA A 12 -4.29 -12.66 32.07
C ALA A 12 -5.17 -13.61 31.25
N ASP A 13 -6.34 -13.91 31.79
CA ASP A 13 -7.35 -14.70 31.10
C ASP A 13 -8.04 -13.71 30.14
N ILE A 14 -7.75 -13.81 28.87
CA ILE A 14 -8.33 -12.94 27.83
C ILE A 14 -9.52 -13.69 27.26
N ASP A 15 -10.68 -13.04 27.30
CA ASP A 15 -11.89 -13.57 26.69
C ASP A 15 -11.66 -13.81 25.19
N VAL A 16 -11.86 -15.05 24.77
CA VAL A 16 -11.65 -15.48 23.38
C VAL A 16 -12.65 -14.80 22.43
N ASP A 17 -13.86 -14.55 22.89
CA ASP A 17 -14.89 -13.89 22.07
C ASP A 17 -14.56 -12.41 21.87
N LEU A 18 -14.08 -11.73 22.90
CA LEU A 18 -13.53 -10.39 22.78
C LEU A 18 -12.34 -10.34 21.81
N LEU A 19 -11.43 -11.32 21.93
CA LEU A 19 -10.26 -11.40 21.05
C LEU A 19 -10.68 -11.63 19.60
N ARG A 20 -11.67 -12.49 19.36
CA ARG A 20 -12.23 -12.75 18.03
C ARG A 20 -12.88 -11.51 17.45
N GLN A 21 -13.74 -10.85 18.22
CA GLN A 21 -14.40 -9.61 17.82
C GLN A 21 -13.36 -8.54 17.43
N ARG A 22 -12.41 -8.27 18.30
CA ARG A 22 -11.37 -7.24 18.06
C ARG A 22 -10.48 -7.58 16.86
N TYR A 23 -10.04 -8.83 16.79
CA TYR A 23 -9.06 -9.23 15.78
C TYR A 23 -9.69 -9.54 14.41
N ILE A 24 -10.84 -10.26 14.36
CA ILE A 24 -11.46 -10.66 13.10
C ILE A 24 -12.44 -9.61 12.59
N ASP A 25 -13.41 -9.22 13.40
CA ASP A 25 -14.53 -8.38 12.97
C ASP A 25 -14.11 -6.91 12.86
N GLU A 26 -13.48 -6.38 13.91
CA GLU A 26 -13.04 -4.99 13.97
C GLU A 26 -11.64 -4.77 13.36
N ARG A 27 -10.91 -5.85 13.02
CA ARG A 27 -9.60 -5.84 12.39
C ARG A 27 -8.53 -5.06 13.14
N HIS A 28 -8.63 -4.99 14.48
CA HIS A 28 -7.57 -4.41 15.29
C HIS A 28 -6.24 -5.14 15.08
N THR A 29 -5.14 -4.42 15.24
CA THR A 29 -3.80 -5.01 15.23
C THR A 29 -3.48 -5.64 16.58
N ILE A 30 -2.55 -6.60 16.59
CA ILE A 30 -2.08 -7.23 17.85
C ILE A 30 -1.54 -6.20 18.85
N PRO A 31 -0.76 -5.16 18.45
CA PRO A 31 -0.36 -4.11 19.35
C PRO A 31 -1.53 -3.29 19.95
N GLU A 32 -2.55 -2.97 19.14
CA GLU A 32 -3.74 -2.24 19.62
C GLU A 32 -4.50 -3.05 20.66
N ILE A 33 -4.76 -4.34 20.39
CA ILE A 33 -5.42 -5.24 21.34
C ILE A 33 -4.59 -5.40 22.61
N ALA A 34 -3.27 -5.55 22.47
CA ALA A 34 -2.35 -5.67 23.60
C ALA A 34 -2.38 -4.43 24.50
N ALA A 35 -2.42 -3.24 23.92
CA ALA A 35 -2.53 -1.98 24.64
C ALA A 35 -3.90 -1.83 25.32
N GLU A 36 -5.00 -2.20 24.65
CA GLU A 36 -6.37 -2.14 25.18
C GLU A 36 -6.55 -3.06 26.39
N VAL A 37 -6.05 -4.29 26.29
CA VAL A 37 -6.20 -5.32 27.35
C VAL A 37 -5.12 -5.20 28.43
N GLY A 38 -4.08 -4.39 28.22
CA GLY A 38 -2.99 -4.20 29.18
C GLY A 38 -2.03 -5.40 29.28
N VAL A 39 -1.84 -6.13 28.18
CA VAL A 39 -0.96 -7.30 28.09
C VAL A 39 0.13 -7.12 27.04
N THR A 40 1.06 -8.07 26.95
CA THR A 40 2.08 -8.06 25.90
C THR A 40 1.55 -8.63 24.58
N MET A 41 2.11 -8.20 23.45
CA MET A 41 1.82 -8.78 22.13
C MET A 41 2.04 -10.30 22.08
N THR A 42 3.05 -10.79 22.81
CA THR A 42 3.32 -12.22 22.94
C THR A 42 2.17 -12.96 23.63
N THR A 43 1.53 -12.33 24.59
CA THR A 43 0.34 -12.88 25.26
C THR A 43 -0.83 -12.98 24.30
N ILE A 44 -1.12 -11.92 23.52
CA ILE A 44 -2.17 -11.93 22.50
C ILE A 44 -1.90 -13.01 21.46
N ASN A 45 -0.66 -13.12 20.93
CA ASN A 45 -0.31 -14.14 19.96
C ASN A 45 -0.58 -15.55 20.46
N ARG A 46 -0.23 -15.84 21.74
CA ARG A 46 -0.50 -17.14 22.35
C ARG A 46 -2.00 -17.43 22.50
N HIS A 47 -2.80 -16.44 22.84
CA HIS A 47 -4.25 -16.61 22.94
C HIS A 47 -4.91 -16.78 21.58
N LEU A 48 -4.45 -16.08 20.52
CA LEU A 48 -4.91 -16.32 19.15
C LEU A 48 -4.60 -17.75 18.71
N GLU A 49 -3.41 -18.24 18.98
CA GLU A 49 -2.98 -19.61 18.66
C GLU A 49 -3.80 -20.66 19.44
N ALA A 50 -3.99 -20.46 20.74
CA ALA A 50 -4.80 -21.34 21.59
C ALA A 50 -6.28 -21.37 21.17
N ALA A 51 -6.81 -20.25 20.66
CA ALA A 51 -8.17 -20.14 20.14
C ALA A 51 -8.33 -20.64 18.69
N GLY A 52 -7.23 -21.11 18.05
CA GLY A 52 -7.25 -21.53 16.64
C GLY A 52 -7.51 -20.39 15.66
N ILE A 53 -7.26 -19.15 16.05
CA ILE A 53 -7.45 -17.97 15.19
C ILE A 53 -6.19 -17.77 14.37
N PRO A 54 -6.24 -17.91 13.02
CA PRO A 54 -5.05 -17.77 12.19
C PRO A 54 -4.57 -16.34 12.19
N ARG A 55 -3.24 -16.17 12.34
CA ARG A 55 -2.62 -14.85 12.23
C ARG A 55 -2.70 -14.35 10.81
N ARG A 56 -3.07 -13.09 10.64
CA ARG A 56 -3.03 -12.41 9.33
C ARG A 56 -1.62 -12.42 8.77
N ALA A 57 -1.49 -12.63 7.46
CA ALA A 57 -0.20 -12.56 6.78
C ALA A 57 0.43 -11.17 6.96
N ARG A 58 1.76 -11.11 6.98
CA ARG A 58 2.50 -9.84 7.05
C ARG A 58 2.08 -8.95 5.89
N GLY A 59 1.65 -7.71 6.18
CA GLY A 59 1.14 -6.77 5.17
C GLY A 59 -0.34 -6.95 4.83
N SER A 60 -1.07 -7.88 5.48
CA SER A 60 -2.53 -7.93 5.35
C SER A 60 -3.17 -6.72 6.05
N ALA A 61 -4.26 -6.21 5.46
CA ALA A 61 -4.95 -5.03 5.95
C ALA A 61 -5.32 -5.14 7.43
N SER A 62 -4.72 -4.29 8.26
CA SER A 62 -5.21 -3.97 9.61
C SER A 62 -6.33 -2.93 9.50
N ARG A 63 -7.05 -2.66 10.60
CA ARG A 63 -8.08 -1.61 10.65
C ARG A 63 -7.54 -0.23 10.20
N ALA A 64 -6.30 0.09 10.54
CA ALA A 64 -5.64 1.31 10.10
C ALA A 64 -5.34 1.31 8.59
N THR A 65 -5.20 0.11 8.00
CA THR A 65 -4.97 -0.10 6.56
C THR A 65 -6.26 -0.51 5.84
N ALA A 66 -7.33 -0.81 6.61
CA ALA A 66 -8.61 -1.20 6.05
C ALA A 66 -9.22 -0.01 5.33
N ILE A 67 -9.01 0.02 4.01
CA ILE A 67 -9.95 0.65 3.09
C ILE A 67 -10.06 2.17 3.29
N ARG A 68 -8.95 2.88 3.34
CA ARG A 68 -8.98 4.27 2.90
C ARG A 68 -8.82 4.27 1.39
N VAL A 69 -9.93 4.34 0.71
CA VAL A 69 -9.94 4.82 -0.67
C VAL A 69 -9.68 6.32 -0.57
N ASP A 70 -8.66 6.82 -1.26
CA ASP A 70 -8.42 8.25 -1.35
C ASP A 70 -9.68 8.92 -1.94
N PRO A 71 -10.21 10.00 -1.35
CA PRO A 71 -11.39 10.69 -1.86
C PRO A 71 -11.27 11.12 -3.34
N ARG A 72 -10.05 11.34 -3.83
CA ARG A 72 -9.76 11.67 -5.24
C ARG A 72 -10.15 10.57 -6.21
N ALA A 73 -10.32 9.33 -5.74
CA ALA A 73 -10.81 8.23 -6.59
C ALA A 73 -12.23 8.48 -7.11
N GLY A 74 -13.03 9.30 -6.42
CA GLY A 74 -14.39 9.62 -6.82
C GLY A 74 -15.21 8.37 -7.13
N ASP A 75 -15.90 8.38 -8.27
CA ASP A 75 -16.68 7.26 -8.75
C ASP A 75 -15.93 6.33 -9.73
N SER A 76 -14.65 6.64 -10.04
CA SER A 76 -13.85 5.79 -10.94
C SER A 76 -13.56 4.42 -10.33
N PRO A 77 -14.04 3.31 -10.94
CA PRO A 77 -13.74 1.97 -10.47
C PRO A 77 -12.25 1.65 -10.54
N LEU A 78 -11.54 2.23 -11.52
CA LEU A 78 -10.10 2.06 -11.71
C LEU A 78 -9.33 2.74 -10.59
N LEU A 79 -9.61 4.02 -10.32
CA LEU A 79 -8.94 4.75 -9.25
C LEU A 79 -9.27 4.19 -7.86
N ARG A 80 -10.48 3.68 -7.64
CA ARG A 80 -10.84 3.01 -6.38
C ARG A 80 -10.00 1.77 -6.10
N ARG A 81 -9.53 1.06 -7.14
CA ARG A 81 -8.59 -0.07 -6.97
C ARG A 81 -7.17 0.40 -6.72
N ILE A 82 -6.73 1.44 -7.40
CA ILE A 82 -5.36 1.97 -7.35
C ILE A 82 -5.12 2.76 -6.06
N LEU A 83 -6.09 3.60 -5.66
CA LEU A 83 -5.97 4.54 -4.55
C LEU A 83 -6.46 3.96 -3.21
N VAL A 84 -6.33 2.64 -3.04
CA VAL A 84 -6.64 1.92 -1.81
C VAL A 84 -5.38 1.58 -1.03
N GLY A 85 -5.39 1.92 0.27
CA GLY A 85 -4.34 1.56 1.22
C GLY A 85 -3.37 2.69 1.55
N GLN A 86 -2.52 2.44 2.54
CA GLN A 86 -1.71 3.47 3.20
C GLN A 86 -0.78 4.24 2.25
N ASP A 87 -0.14 3.56 1.29
CA ASP A 87 0.84 4.17 0.39
C ASP A 87 0.30 4.34 -1.05
N ALA A 88 -1.01 4.22 -1.23
CA ALA A 88 -1.62 4.22 -2.55
C ALA A 88 -1.45 5.56 -3.26
N THR A 89 -1.76 6.64 -2.57
CA THR A 89 -1.59 8.02 -3.07
C THR A 89 -0.14 8.29 -3.47
N GLN A 90 0.82 7.94 -2.60
CA GLN A 90 2.24 8.13 -2.90
C GLN A 90 2.70 7.29 -4.12
N ARG A 91 2.17 6.07 -4.27
CA ARG A 91 2.48 5.25 -5.46
C ARG A 91 1.91 5.87 -6.74
N ALA A 92 0.71 6.43 -6.65
CA ALA A 92 0.08 7.12 -7.78
C ALA A 92 0.85 8.39 -8.18
N GLU A 93 1.25 9.22 -7.23
CA GLU A 93 2.09 10.40 -7.46
C GLU A 93 3.43 10.01 -8.12
N ARG A 94 4.07 8.96 -7.63
CA ARG A 94 5.32 8.46 -8.21
C ARG A 94 5.12 7.91 -9.62
N PHE A 95 3.99 7.29 -9.91
CA PHE A 95 3.68 6.85 -11.28
C PHE A 95 3.54 8.04 -12.22
N LEU A 96 2.87 9.12 -11.81
CA LEU A 96 2.77 10.35 -12.60
C LEU A 96 4.14 10.97 -12.89
N ILE A 97 5.06 10.92 -11.93
CA ILE A 97 6.45 11.37 -12.14
C ILE A 97 7.19 10.43 -13.11
N VAL A 98 7.06 9.10 -12.93
CA VAL A 98 7.68 8.12 -13.84
C VAL A 98 7.23 8.32 -15.29
N ALA A 99 5.96 8.65 -15.50
CA ALA A 99 5.40 8.88 -16.83
C ALA A 99 6.03 10.07 -17.59
N ARG A 100 6.69 10.99 -16.88
CA ARG A 100 7.37 12.17 -17.46
C ARG A 100 8.82 11.92 -17.84
N HIS A 101 9.36 10.75 -17.49
CA HIS A 101 10.78 10.45 -17.70
C HIS A 101 10.98 9.37 -18.76
N ASP A 102 12.03 9.51 -19.54
CA ASP A 102 12.43 8.51 -20.54
C ASP A 102 12.98 7.23 -19.91
N THR A 103 13.37 7.27 -18.62
CA THR A 103 13.93 6.10 -17.94
C THR A 103 13.50 6.02 -16.48
N MET A 104 13.33 4.78 -15.99
CA MET A 104 13.08 4.52 -14.57
C MET A 104 14.21 5.02 -13.66
N THR A 105 15.44 5.06 -14.18
CA THR A 105 16.60 5.55 -13.42
C THR A 105 16.53 7.06 -13.21
N ALA A 106 16.15 7.83 -14.23
CA ALA A 106 15.95 9.27 -14.13
C ALA A 106 14.82 9.60 -13.13
N ALA A 107 13.70 8.92 -13.25
CA ALA A 107 12.58 9.07 -12.30
C ALA A 107 12.97 8.72 -10.86
N ALA A 108 13.74 7.66 -10.66
CA ALA A 108 14.23 7.25 -9.34
C ALA A 108 15.17 8.30 -8.73
N ALA A 109 16.02 8.91 -9.55
CA ALA A 109 16.93 9.99 -9.13
C ALA A 109 16.16 11.24 -8.71
N GLU A 110 15.13 11.66 -9.48
CA GLU A 110 14.27 12.80 -9.12
C GLU A 110 13.54 12.56 -7.81
N LEU A 111 13.01 11.33 -7.64
CA LEU A 111 12.28 10.95 -6.44
C LEU A 111 13.15 10.68 -5.20
N GLY A 112 14.48 10.66 -5.35
CA GLY A 112 15.39 10.33 -4.27
C GLY A 112 15.25 8.91 -3.73
N VAL A 113 14.78 7.96 -4.55
CA VAL A 113 14.57 6.56 -4.18
C VAL A 113 15.45 5.61 -5.01
N THR A 114 15.64 4.39 -4.53
CA THR A 114 16.35 3.39 -5.33
C THR A 114 15.48 2.88 -6.48
N LEU A 115 16.12 2.49 -7.58
CA LEU A 115 15.44 1.89 -8.73
C LEU A 115 14.59 0.66 -8.33
N SER A 116 15.09 -0.17 -7.40
CA SER A 116 14.37 -1.35 -6.90
C SER A 116 13.08 -1.00 -6.17
N ILE A 117 13.10 0.05 -5.35
CA ILE A 117 11.92 0.54 -4.64
C ILE A 117 10.90 1.04 -5.66
N LEU A 118 11.34 1.88 -6.61
CA LEU A 118 10.45 2.44 -7.62
C LEU A 118 9.85 1.34 -8.51
N ALA A 119 10.67 0.41 -9.00
CA ALA A 119 10.20 -0.71 -9.80
C ALA A 119 9.16 -1.58 -9.07
N ASN A 120 9.36 -1.86 -7.78
CA ASN A 120 8.39 -2.56 -6.96
C ASN A 120 7.05 -1.80 -6.84
N GLN A 121 7.11 -0.48 -6.69
CA GLN A 121 5.91 0.36 -6.60
C GLN A 121 5.16 0.42 -7.92
N MET A 122 5.88 0.52 -9.06
CA MET A 122 5.26 0.48 -10.39
C MET A 122 4.61 -0.87 -10.67
N ARG A 123 5.25 -1.96 -10.27
CA ARG A 123 4.65 -3.29 -10.36
C ARG A 123 3.40 -3.39 -9.49
N ARG A 124 3.41 -2.84 -8.28
CA ARG A 124 2.27 -2.89 -7.36
C ARG A 124 1.08 -2.11 -7.90
N ILE A 125 1.28 -0.88 -8.36
CA ILE A 125 0.18 -0.08 -8.95
C ILE A 125 -0.36 -0.76 -10.21
N GLY A 126 0.48 -1.44 -11.00
CA GLY A 126 0.05 -2.25 -12.14
C GLY A 126 -0.86 -3.42 -11.72
N VAL A 127 -0.49 -4.14 -10.65
CA VAL A 127 -1.35 -5.21 -10.10
C VAL A 127 -2.70 -4.64 -9.64
N ASP A 128 -2.69 -3.51 -8.94
CA ASP A 128 -3.89 -2.85 -8.43
C ASP A 128 -4.78 -2.35 -9.60
N ALA A 129 -4.18 -1.91 -10.72
CA ALA A 129 -4.88 -1.50 -11.94
C ALA A 129 -5.42 -2.67 -12.78
N GLY A 130 -4.82 -3.86 -12.67
CA GLY A 130 -5.19 -5.06 -13.41
C GLY A 130 -4.26 -5.43 -14.57
N GLY A 131 -3.13 -4.74 -14.72
CA GLY A 131 -2.12 -5.03 -15.75
C GLY A 131 -0.89 -4.14 -15.65
N PRO A 132 0.14 -4.41 -16.47
CA PRO A 132 1.33 -3.56 -16.51
C PRO A 132 0.99 -2.19 -17.07
N LEU A 133 1.49 -1.13 -16.41
CA LEU A 133 1.28 0.27 -16.83
C LEU A 133 2.43 0.78 -17.72
N ILE A 134 3.58 0.13 -17.65
CA ILE A 134 4.80 0.52 -18.34
C ILE A 134 5.21 -0.62 -19.27
N GLN A 135 5.51 -0.30 -20.50
CA GLN A 135 6.07 -1.27 -21.43
C GLN A 135 7.50 -1.62 -21.04
N ARG A 136 7.86 -2.88 -21.24
CA ARG A 136 9.23 -3.31 -21.00
C ARG A 136 10.14 -2.65 -22.03
N ALA A 137 10.92 -1.66 -21.57
CA ALA A 137 11.86 -0.97 -22.44
C ALA A 137 12.86 -1.97 -23.05
N LEU A 138 12.99 -1.95 -24.35
CA LEU A 138 14.13 -2.57 -25.03
C LEU A 138 15.36 -1.69 -24.80
N ARG A 139 16.55 -2.33 -24.79
CA ARG A 139 17.80 -1.61 -24.50
C ARG A 139 17.96 -0.40 -25.43
N GLY A 140 18.05 0.80 -24.86
CA GLY A 140 18.21 2.06 -25.59
C GLY A 140 16.93 2.74 -26.07
N GLN A 141 15.76 2.19 -25.73
CA GLN A 141 14.49 2.86 -26.00
C GLN A 141 13.96 3.59 -24.76
N PRO A 142 13.26 4.72 -24.96
CA PRO A 142 12.62 5.43 -23.85
C PRO A 142 11.52 4.57 -23.22
N LEU A 143 11.22 4.87 -21.96
CA LEU A 143 10.10 4.30 -21.24
C LEU A 143 8.80 4.76 -21.92
N THR A 144 7.92 3.82 -22.19
CA THR A 144 6.60 4.09 -22.75
C THR A 144 5.50 3.49 -21.86
N LEU A 145 4.35 4.14 -21.83
CA LEU A 145 3.18 3.60 -21.16
C LEU A 145 2.47 2.57 -22.03
N THR A 146 1.81 1.60 -21.37
CA THR A 146 0.83 0.74 -22.04
C THR A 146 -0.48 1.50 -22.26
N GLU A 147 -1.43 0.95 -23.01
CA GLU A 147 -2.78 1.54 -23.14
C GLU A 147 -3.43 1.74 -21.76
N LEU A 148 -3.36 0.72 -20.88
CA LEU A 148 -3.81 0.82 -19.50
C LEU A 148 -3.01 1.88 -18.73
N GLY A 149 -1.71 2.01 -18.99
CA GLY A 149 -0.87 3.02 -18.38
C GLY A 149 -1.30 4.44 -18.76
N VAL A 150 -1.67 4.67 -20.01
CA VAL A 150 -2.21 5.95 -20.49
C VAL A 150 -3.57 6.24 -19.84
N GLU A 151 -4.45 5.26 -19.76
CA GLU A 151 -5.75 5.39 -19.10
C GLU A 151 -5.58 5.80 -17.62
N VAL A 152 -4.73 5.05 -16.89
CA VAL A 152 -4.41 5.33 -15.48
C VAL A 152 -3.78 6.73 -15.32
N HIS A 153 -2.85 7.09 -16.20
CA HIS A 153 -2.21 8.41 -16.18
C HIS A 153 -3.25 9.54 -16.32
N ASN A 154 -4.15 9.42 -17.30
CA ASN A 154 -5.16 10.42 -17.58
C ASN A 154 -6.18 10.55 -16.42
N GLU A 155 -6.61 9.44 -15.85
CA GLU A 155 -7.52 9.47 -14.70
C GLU A 155 -6.86 10.04 -13.44
N LEU A 156 -5.62 9.66 -13.16
CA LEU A 156 -4.86 10.19 -12.04
C LEU A 156 -4.57 11.69 -12.23
N SER A 157 -4.15 12.12 -13.43
CA SER A 157 -3.88 13.54 -13.71
C SER A 157 -5.13 14.39 -13.45
N ARG A 158 -6.30 13.94 -13.89
CA ARG A 158 -7.57 14.62 -13.58
C ARG A 158 -7.88 14.62 -12.08
N ALA A 159 -7.73 13.49 -11.42
CA ALA A 159 -8.02 13.35 -9.99
C ALA A 159 -7.08 14.18 -9.10
N PHE A 160 -5.83 14.38 -9.54
CA PHE A 160 -4.83 15.19 -8.84
C PHE A 160 -4.80 16.66 -9.31
N GLY A 161 -5.68 17.05 -10.24
CA GLY A 161 -5.77 18.42 -10.73
C GLY A 161 -4.55 18.86 -11.56
N LEU A 162 -3.84 17.89 -12.14
CA LEU A 162 -2.74 18.19 -13.05
C LEU A 162 -3.34 18.54 -14.40
N SER A 163 -3.11 19.79 -14.85
CA SER A 163 -3.63 20.30 -16.12
C SER A 163 -3.03 19.51 -17.30
N GLU A 164 -3.82 19.32 -18.37
CA GLU A 164 -3.43 18.63 -19.62
C GLU A 164 -2.25 19.28 -20.39
N ALA A 165 -1.66 20.35 -19.84
CA ALA A 165 -0.55 21.06 -20.47
C ALA A 165 0.80 20.29 -20.49
N GLU A 166 0.89 19.16 -19.80
CA GLU A 166 2.09 18.30 -19.75
C GLU A 166 1.76 16.88 -20.25
N ASP A 167 1.19 16.75 -21.45
CA ASP A 167 1.00 15.44 -22.10
C ASP A 167 2.36 14.91 -22.62
N PRO A 168 2.96 13.90 -21.97
CA PRO A 168 4.22 13.32 -22.44
C PRO A 168 4.05 12.42 -23.68
N ALA A 169 2.81 12.23 -24.16
CA ALA A 169 2.50 11.39 -25.31
C ALA A 169 2.39 12.16 -26.63
N ARG A 170 2.66 13.48 -26.65
CA ARG A 170 2.63 14.24 -27.88
C ARG A 170 3.93 14.01 -28.68
N PRO A 171 3.91 13.29 -29.81
CA PRO A 171 5.08 13.20 -30.67
C PRO A 171 5.42 14.63 -31.13
N ALA A 172 6.69 15.02 -31.03
CA ALA A 172 7.17 16.27 -31.57
C ALA A 172 6.79 16.35 -33.04
N GLU A 173 5.77 17.14 -33.35
CA GLU A 173 5.44 17.48 -34.74
C GLU A 173 6.64 18.22 -35.29
N GLY A 174 7.24 17.58 -36.30
CA GLY A 174 8.44 18.03 -36.96
C GLY A 174 8.29 19.46 -37.48
N SER A 175 9.20 20.31 -37.09
CA SER A 175 9.52 21.53 -37.84
C SER A 175 10.12 21.12 -39.18
N GLN A 176 9.40 21.41 -40.25
CA GLN A 176 9.97 21.53 -41.58
C GLN A 176 10.78 22.84 -41.68
#